data_6732a8a375620f33d2d92f12d4e8a6f6
#
_entry.id   6732a8a375620f33d2d92f12d4e8a6f6
#
_cell.length_a   1.000
_cell.length_b   1.000
_cell.length_c   1.000
_cell.angle_alpha   90.00
_cell.angle_beta   90.00
_cell.angle_gamma   90.00
#
_symmetry.space_group_name_H-M   'P 1'
#
loop_
_entity.id
_entity.type
_entity.pdbx_description
1 polymer ?
#
loop_
_entity_poly.entity_id
_entity_poly.type
_entity_poly.pdbx_seq_one_letter_code
_entity_poly.pdbx_strand_id
1 'polypeptide(L)'
;YEPGRYAETYEIVSLSKVVGKYGGLYVSHMRDEGAGLLDSVQETLHIGERSGTSVEISHHKSVGKTNWGMVTQSLEMIEDAVARGGDVTADQYPYTARSTMLFALVQNGTFNDSQDGAMGKSEPSEVLLCSVPGHAQEEGRTLQSFVEEFDLPGEEAANKLLHDYSDS
;
A
#
# COMPACT_ATOMS: atom_id res chain seq x y z
N TYR A 1 -1.68 6.53 -2.22
CA TYR A 1 -0.67 7.59 -2.30
C TYR A 1 -1.33 8.94 -2.57
N GLU A 2 -0.66 10.02 -2.18
CA GLU A 2 -1.11 11.37 -2.46
C GLU A 2 -0.84 11.73 -3.93
N PRO A 3 -1.73 12.55 -4.53
CA PRO A 3 -2.99 13.08 -4.00
C PRO A 3 -4.18 12.11 -4.12
N GLY A 4 -4.05 10.99 -4.79
CA GLY A 4 -5.14 10.06 -5.13
C GLY A 4 -5.92 9.53 -3.92
N ARG A 5 -5.27 9.44 -2.74
CA ARG A 5 -5.94 9.00 -1.49
C ARG A 5 -7.08 9.92 -1.04
N TYR A 6 -7.12 11.16 -1.52
CA TYR A 6 -8.16 12.13 -1.17
C TYR A 6 -9.31 12.16 -2.16
N ALA A 7 -9.21 11.44 -3.29
CA ALA A 7 -10.29 11.36 -4.26
C ALA A 7 -11.51 10.66 -3.65
N GLU A 8 -12.68 11.20 -3.85
CA GLU A 8 -13.93 10.58 -3.43
C GLU A 8 -14.28 9.40 -4.35
N THR A 9 -14.89 8.35 -3.80
CA THR A 9 -15.27 7.16 -4.59
C THR A 9 -16.10 7.50 -5.82
N TYR A 10 -17.02 8.47 -5.72
CA TYR A 10 -17.87 8.89 -6.86
C TYR A 10 -17.06 9.53 -7.99
N GLU A 11 -15.98 10.23 -7.68
CA GLU A 11 -15.06 10.80 -8.66
C GLU A 11 -14.37 9.68 -9.44
N ILE A 12 -13.81 8.69 -8.73
CA ILE A 12 -13.17 7.53 -9.35
C ILE A 12 -14.16 6.76 -10.23
N VAL A 13 -15.39 6.52 -9.75
CA VAL A 13 -16.47 5.91 -10.56
C VAL A 13 -16.73 6.71 -11.84
N SER A 14 -16.74 8.03 -11.75
CA SER A 14 -17.01 8.90 -12.91
C SER A 14 -15.90 8.82 -13.95
N LEU A 15 -14.64 8.81 -13.52
CA LEU A 15 -13.48 8.63 -14.38
C LEU A 15 -13.45 7.22 -14.98
N SER A 16 -13.70 6.19 -14.18
CA SER A 16 -13.74 4.79 -14.63
C SER A 16 -14.84 4.54 -15.67
N LYS A 17 -15.98 5.22 -15.59
CA LYS A 17 -17.01 5.17 -16.65
C LYS A 17 -16.48 5.64 -18.01
N VAL A 18 -15.61 6.65 -18.02
CA VAL A 18 -14.98 7.11 -19.26
C VAL A 18 -13.99 6.05 -19.77
N VAL A 19 -13.16 5.50 -18.86
CA VAL A 19 -12.21 4.42 -19.18
C VAL A 19 -12.94 3.21 -19.80
N GLY A 20 -14.03 2.76 -19.19
CA GLY A 20 -14.82 1.62 -19.67
C GLY A 20 -15.40 1.81 -21.08
N LYS A 21 -15.76 3.05 -21.48
CA LYS A 21 -16.23 3.33 -22.85
C LYS A 21 -15.19 3.03 -23.93
N TYR A 22 -13.91 3.05 -23.57
CA TYR A 22 -12.81 2.76 -24.48
C TYR A 22 -12.20 1.36 -24.27
N GLY A 23 -12.87 0.50 -23.49
CA GLY A 23 -12.40 -0.85 -23.19
C GLY A 23 -11.16 -0.86 -22.29
N GLY A 24 -10.98 0.16 -21.49
CA GLY A 24 -9.86 0.27 -20.55
C GLY A 24 -10.13 -0.45 -19.22
N LEU A 25 -9.15 -0.42 -18.35
CA LEU A 25 -9.09 -1.13 -17.07
C LEU A 25 -8.89 -0.13 -15.93
N TYR A 26 -9.61 -0.29 -14.83
CA TYR A 26 -9.33 0.39 -13.57
C TYR A 26 -8.35 -0.46 -12.76
N VAL A 27 -7.13 0.03 -12.58
CA VAL A 27 -6.07 -0.62 -11.79
C VAL A 27 -5.89 0.15 -10.51
N SER A 28 -5.96 -0.52 -9.37
CA SER A 28 -5.90 0.14 -8.08
C SER A 28 -4.80 -0.39 -7.16
N HIS A 29 -3.95 0.53 -6.74
CA HIS A 29 -3.26 0.46 -5.47
C HIS A 29 -4.27 0.90 -4.40
N MET A 30 -4.84 -0.04 -3.65
CA MET A 30 -5.95 0.23 -2.73
C MET A 30 -5.59 1.23 -1.63
N ARG A 31 -6.60 1.85 -1.02
CA ARG A 31 -6.39 2.88 0.01
C ARG A 31 -5.74 2.35 1.26
N ASP A 32 -6.09 1.13 1.65
CA ASP A 32 -5.64 0.49 2.88
C ASP A 32 -5.43 -1.00 2.63
N GLU A 33 -4.27 -1.50 2.97
CA GLU A 33 -3.90 -2.92 2.89
C GLU A 33 -3.68 -3.53 4.29
N GLY A 34 -3.90 -2.72 5.33
CA GLY A 34 -3.85 -3.10 6.73
C GLY A 34 -5.24 -3.39 7.30
N ALA A 35 -5.62 -2.68 8.36
CA ALA A 35 -6.89 -2.91 9.07
C ALA A 35 -8.13 -2.61 8.20
N GLY A 36 -8.02 -1.67 7.25
CA GLY A 36 -9.07 -1.31 6.30
C GLY A 36 -9.07 -2.11 4.99
N LEU A 37 -8.39 -3.26 4.91
CA LEU A 37 -8.29 -4.07 3.69
C LEU A 37 -9.64 -4.41 3.09
N LEU A 38 -10.60 -4.89 3.91
CA LEU A 38 -11.90 -5.32 3.41
C LEU A 38 -12.73 -4.15 2.86
N ASP A 39 -12.68 -3.00 3.52
CA ASP A 39 -13.35 -1.78 3.04
C ASP A 39 -12.74 -1.31 1.72
N SER A 40 -11.42 -1.39 1.58
CA SER A 40 -10.71 -1.02 0.35
C SER A 40 -11.02 -1.96 -0.81
N VAL A 41 -11.12 -3.26 -0.56
CA VAL A 41 -11.59 -4.24 -1.56
C VAL A 41 -13.04 -3.94 -1.93
N GLN A 42 -13.92 -3.71 -0.95
CA GLN A 42 -15.33 -3.38 -1.21
C GLN A 42 -15.46 -2.11 -2.06
N GLU A 43 -14.67 -1.06 -1.77
CA GLU A 43 -14.65 0.18 -2.58
C GLU A 43 -14.25 -0.12 -4.03
N THR A 44 -13.18 -0.90 -4.22
CA THR A 44 -12.65 -1.24 -5.54
C THR A 44 -13.67 -2.05 -6.37
N LEU A 45 -14.32 -3.03 -5.77
CA LEU A 45 -15.40 -3.80 -6.38
C LEU A 45 -16.61 -2.90 -6.74
N HIS A 46 -16.98 -1.99 -5.83
CA HIS A 46 -18.07 -1.02 -6.08
C HIS A 46 -17.75 -0.10 -7.26
N ILE A 47 -16.50 0.36 -7.39
CA ILE A 47 -16.07 1.18 -8.53
C ILE A 47 -16.27 0.42 -9.84
N GLY A 48 -15.84 -0.85 -9.92
CA GLY A 48 -16.05 -1.70 -11.08
C GLY A 48 -17.53 -1.86 -11.42
N GLU A 49 -18.34 -2.24 -10.44
CA GLU A 49 -19.79 -2.44 -10.61
C GLU A 49 -20.49 -1.16 -11.07
N ARG A 50 -20.20 -0.02 -10.47
CA ARG A 50 -20.86 1.26 -10.79
C ARG A 50 -20.37 1.89 -12.09
N SER A 51 -19.17 1.58 -12.52
CA SER A 51 -18.59 2.09 -13.77
C SER A 51 -18.83 1.18 -14.97
N GLY A 52 -19.00 -0.13 -14.74
CA GLY A 52 -19.00 -1.14 -15.79
C GLY A 52 -17.64 -1.37 -16.43
N THR A 53 -16.56 -1.06 -15.68
CA THR A 53 -15.16 -1.19 -16.12
C THR A 53 -14.55 -2.41 -15.47
N SER A 54 -13.72 -3.15 -16.23
CA SER A 54 -12.87 -4.20 -15.67
C SER A 54 -11.97 -3.65 -14.57
N VAL A 55 -11.69 -4.45 -13.55
CA VAL A 55 -10.94 -4.04 -12.36
C VAL A 55 -9.74 -4.95 -12.13
N GLU A 56 -8.61 -4.36 -11.81
CA GLU A 56 -7.42 -5.04 -11.32
C GLU A 56 -7.04 -4.51 -9.94
N ILE A 57 -7.00 -5.41 -8.95
CA ILE A 57 -6.48 -5.11 -7.61
C ILE A 57 -4.99 -5.41 -7.61
N SER A 58 -4.15 -4.37 -7.63
CA SER A 58 -2.70 -4.53 -7.68
C SER A 58 -2.14 -5.04 -6.36
N HIS A 59 -1.17 -5.97 -6.46
CA HIS A 59 -0.38 -6.51 -5.34
C HIS A 59 -1.22 -6.81 -4.08
N HIS A 60 -2.34 -7.52 -4.29
CA HIS A 60 -3.28 -7.89 -3.23
C HIS A 60 -2.58 -8.61 -2.07
N LYS A 61 -2.73 -8.08 -0.86
CA LYS A 61 -2.13 -8.60 0.35
C LYS A 61 -2.80 -8.04 1.60
N SER A 62 -2.49 -8.64 2.75
CA SER A 62 -2.80 -8.12 4.08
C SER A 62 -1.51 -7.72 4.78
N VAL A 63 -1.37 -6.46 5.14
CA VAL A 63 -0.17 -5.89 5.75
C VAL A 63 -0.36 -5.71 7.25
N GLY A 64 0.73 -5.98 8.00
CA GLY A 64 0.73 -5.95 9.47
C GLY A 64 0.30 -7.28 10.10
N LYS A 65 1.06 -7.72 11.10
CA LYS A 65 0.88 -9.04 11.75
C LYS A 65 -0.53 -9.23 12.33
N THR A 66 -1.13 -8.15 12.83
CA THR A 66 -2.49 -8.14 13.40
C THR A 66 -3.58 -8.40 12.36
N ASN A 67 -3.28 -8.16 11.08
CA ASN A 67 -4.22 -8.28 9.98
C ASN A 67 -4.03 -9.58 9.17
N TRP A 68 -3.03 -10.40 9.53
CA TRP A 68 -2.78 -11.65 8.83
C TRP A 68 -4.02 -12.58 8.89
N GLY A 69 -4.35 -13.17 7.74
CA GLY A 69 -5.54 -13.99 7.57
C GLY A 69 -6.74 -13.24 6.95
N MET A 70 -6.78 -11.89 6.98
CA MET A 70 -7.86 -11.11 6.34
C MET A 70 -7.91 -11.35 4.82
N VAL A 71 -6.78 -11.74 4.23
CA VAL A 71 -6.70 -12.05 2.80
C VAL A 71 -7.69 -13.15 2.37
N THR A 72 -8.03 -14.09 3.24
CA THR A 72 -9.04 -15.12 2.96
C THR A 72 -10.40 -14.48 2.71
N GLN A 73 -10.82 -13.56 3.58
CA GLN A 73 -12.10 -12.87 3.46
C GLN A 73 -12.12 -11.94 2.23
N SER A 74 -11.03 -11.23 1.97
CA SER A 74 -10.97 -10.36 0.79
C SER A 74 -10.96 -11.14 -0.52
N LEU A 75 -10.37 -12.33 -0.57
CA LEU A 75 -10.47 -13.23 -1.72
C LEU A 75 -11.90 -13.74 -1.93
N GLU A 76 -12.61 -14.14 -0.87
CA GLU A 76 -14.03 -14.51 -0.93
C GLU A 76 -14.88 -13.37 -1.52
N MET A 77 -14.62 -12.11 -1.14
CA MET A 77 -15.31 -10.95 -1.71
C MET A 77 -15.06 -10.79 -3.22
N ILE A 78 -13.81 -11.01 -3.65
CA ILE A 78 -13.41 -10.94 -5.07
C ILE A 78 -14.09 -12.08 -5.86
N GLU A 79 -14.01 -13.32 -5.35
CA GLU A 79 -14.63 -14.49 -5.95
C GLU A 79 -16.16 -14.33 -6.08
N ASP A 80 -16.81 -13.82 -5.05
CA ASP A 80 -18.22 -13.50 -5.06
C ASP A 80 -18.58 -12.43 -6.12
N ALA A 81 -17.75 -11.41 -6.30
CA ALA A 81 -17.94 -10.40 -7.33
C ALA A 81 -17.83 -11.02 -8.73
N VAL A 82 -16.83 -11.87 -8.96
CA VAL A 82 -16.64 -12.61 -10.21
C VAL A 82 -17.84 -13.55 -10.47
N ALA A 83 -18.31 -14.27 -9.44
CA ALA A 83 -19.47 -15.16 -9.56
C ALA A 83 -20.77 -14.42 -9.93
N ARG A 84 -20.89 -13.15 -9.55
CA ARG A 84 -21.99 -12.26 -9.97
C ARG A 84 -21.81 -11.64 -11.36
N GLY A 85 -20.74 -11.98 -12.08
CA GLY A 85 -20.44 -11.50 -13.43
C GLY A 85 -19.56 -10.25 -13.47
N GLY A 86 -18.95 -9.86 -12.37
CA GLY A 86 -17.92 -8.80 -12.34
C GLY A 86 -16.64 -9.24 -13.06
N ASP A 87 -16.05 -8.33 -13.81
CA ASP A 87 -14.74 -8.54 -14.45
C ASP A 87 -13.67 -7.98 -13.52
N VAL A 88 -13.20 -8.83 -12.60
CA VAL A 88 -12.26 -8.49 -11.51
C VAL A 88 -11.11 -9.47 -11.50
N THR A 89 -9.92 -8.92 -11.48
CA THR A 89 -8.66 -9.65 -11.32
C THR A 89 -7.83 -9.08 -10.18
N ALA A 90 -6.85 -9.83 -9.71
CA ALA A 90 -5.89 -9.37 -8.71
C ALA A 90 -4.52 -9.98 -9.00
N ASP A 91 -3.47 -9.20 -8.82
CA ASP A 91 -2.10 -9.69 -8.89
C ASP A 91 -1.47 -9.83 -7.50
N GLN A 92 -0.42 -10.63 -7.41
CA GLN A 92 0.35 -10.83 -6.19
C GLN A 92 1.80 -11.18 -6.53
N TYR A 93 2.75 -10.61 -5.79
CA TYR A 93 4.15 -11.04 -5.87
C TYR A 93 4.45 -12.20 -4.91
N PRO A 94 5.40 -13.09 -5.23
CA PRO A 94 5.68 -14.30 -4.45
C PRO A 94 6.72 -14.07 -3.33
N TYR A 95 6.72 -12.89 -2.71
CA TYR A 95 7.69 -12.53 -1.68
C TYR A 95 6.99 -12.20 -0.36
N THR A 96 7.66 -12.49 0.74
CA THR A 96 7.19 -12.14 2.10
C THR A 96 7.57 -10.72 2.53
N ALA A 97 8.22 -9.96 1.63
CA ALA A 97 8.59 -8.57 1.81
C ALA A 97 7.96 -7.70 0.72
N ARG A 98 7.73 -6.44 1.02
CA ARG A 98 7.27 -5.42 0.07
C ARG A 98 8.36 -4.38 -0.16
N SER A 99 8.32 -3.68 -1.28
CA SER A 99 9.20 -2.55 -1.56
C SER A 99 8.39 -1.27 -1.71
N THR A 100 8.83 -0.22 -1.04
CA THR A 100 8.23 1.12 -1.14
C THR A 100 9.26 2.18 -0.73
N MET A 101 8.94 3.44 -0.92
CA MET A 101 9.79 4.55 -0.48
C MET A 101 9.70 4.72 1.04
N LEU A 102 10.84 4.98 1.70
CA LEU A 102 10.91 5.21 3.14
C LEU A 102 9.96 6.33 3.59
N PHE A 103 9.88 7.40 2.82
CA PHE A 103 8.98 8.51 3.06
C PHE A 103 7.50 8.06 3.16
N ALA A 104 7.08 7.10 2.33
CA ALA A 104 5.71 6.57 2.38
C ALA A 104 5.43 5.80 3.68
N LEU A 105 6.42 5.11 4.24
CA LEU A 105 6.29 4.45 5.53
C LEU A 105 6.10 5.45 6.67
N VAL A 106 6.90 6.53 6.68
CA VAL A 106 6.78 7.60 7.67
C VAL A 106 5.43 8.30 7.55
N GLN A 107 5.04 8.70 6.34
CA GLN A 107 3.78 9.40 6.09
C GLN A 107 2.54 8.58 6.47
N ASN A 108 2.61 7.26 6.35
CA ASN A 108 1.53 6.35 6.75
C ASN A 108 1.58 5.94 8.23
N GLY A 109 2.46 6.50 9.04
CA GLY A 109 2.55 6.22 10.47
C GLY A 109 3.01 4.78 10.79
N THR A 110 3.76 4.14 9.90
CA THR A 110 4.20 2.74 10.05
C THR A 110 5.00 2.51 11.33
N PHE A 111 5.72 3.52 11.80
CA PHE A 111 6.55 3.50 13.02
C PHE A 111 5.86 4.13 14.24
N ASN A 112 4.62 4.57 14.10
CA ASN A 112 3.90 5.26 15.17
C ASN A 112 2.93 4.29 15.87
N ASP A 113 3.15 4.03 17.15
CA ASP A 113 2.33 3.12 17.96
C ASP A 113 0.89 3.60 18.20
N SER A 114 0.64 4.89 18.02
CA SER A 114 -0.68 5.48 18.25
C SER A 114 -1.61 5.46 17.03
N GLN A 115 -1.12 5.04 15.85
CA GLN A 115 -1.89 5.04 14.61
C GLN A 115 -1.83 3.68 13.91
N ASP A 116 -2.98 3.16 13.50
CA ASP A 116 -3.08 2.07 12.54
C ASP A 116 -3.00 2.66 11.13
N GLY A 117 -1.77 2.73 10.60
CA GLY A 117 -1.55 3.22 9.24
C GLY A 117 -2.05 2.24 8.18
N ALA A 118 -2.48 2.76 7.04
CA ALA A 118 -2.96 1.97 5.89
C ALA A 118 -1.94 0.95 5.35
N MET A 119 -0.68 1.11 5.68
CA MET A 119 0.41 0.20 5.33
C MET A 119 0.81 -0.74 6.47
N GLY A 120 0.04 -0.81 7.56
CA GLY A 120 0.36 -1.58 8.74
C GLY A 120 1.59 -1.07 9.48
N LYS A 121 1.90 -1.70 10.60
CA LYS A 121 3.09 -1.40 11.41
C LYS A 121 4.27 -2.26 11.00
N SER A 122 5.47 -1.73 11.14
CA SER A 122 6.73 -2.46 10.98
C SER A 122 7.74 -1.98 12.01
N GLU A 123 8.50 -2.92 12.55
CA GLU A 123 9.63 -2.59 13.41
C GLU A 123 10.80 -2.08 12.55
N PRO A 124 11.63 -1.15 13.06
CA PRO A 124 12.82 -0.68 12.33
C PRO A 124 13.74 -1.80 11.86
N SER A 125 13.83 -2.91 12.59
CA SER A 125 14.58 -4.11 12.22
C SER A 125 14.03 -4.86 11.01
N GLU A 126 12.77 -4.65 10.66
CA GLU A 126 12.09 -5.26 9.51
C GLU A 126 12.21 -4.41 8.23
N VAL A 127 12.78 -3.21 8.32
CA VAL A 127 12.94 -2.28 7.20
C VAL A 127 14.37 -2.28 6.71
N LEU A 128 14.58 -2.76 5.48
CA LEU A 128 15.87 -2.81 4.81
C LEU A 128 15.96 -1.69 3.77
N LEU A 129 17.03 -0.89 3.81
CA LEU A 129 17.31 0.12 2.79
C LEU A 129 17.92 -0.57 1.56
N CYS A 130 17.15 -0.73 0.51
CA CYS A 130 17.58 -1.43 -0.71
C CYS A 130 18.26 -0.52 -1.73
N SER A 131 17.95 0.78 -1.70
CA SER A 131 18.57 1.78 -2.57
C SER A 131 18.61 3.12 -1.84
N VAL A 132 19.78 3.73 -1.83
CA VAL A 132 20.01 5.07 -1.28
C VAL A 132 20.84 5.86 -2.31
N PRO A 133 20.19 6.63 -3.19
CA PRO A 133 20.87 7.34 -4.27
C PRO A 133 22.04 8.18 -3.74
N GLY A 134 23.20 8.06 -4.39
CA GLY A 134 24.42 8.75 -3.96
C GLY A 134 25.14 8.17 -2.72
N HIS A 135 24.51 7.21 -2.01
CA HIS A 135 25.00 6.65 -0.74
C HIS A 135 24.98 5.12 -0.71
N ALA A 136 25.58 4.49 -1.71
CA ALA A 136 25.57 3.02 -1.89
C ALA A 136 26.12 2.25 -0.66
N GLN A 137 26.94 2.90 0.18
CA GLN A 137 27.47 2.32 1.43
C GLN A 137 26.36 2.09 2.48
N GLU A 138 25.23 2.76 2.37
CA GLU A 138 24.08 2.62 3.27
C GLU A 138 23.10 1.52 2.82
N GLU A 139 23.24 1.05 1.59
CA GLU A 139 22.39 -0.01 1.06
C GLU A 139 22.66 -1.34 1.76
N GLY A 140 21.58 -2.09 2.02
CA GLY A 140 21.65 -3.35 2.77
C GLY A 140 21.62 -3.18 4.30
N ARG A 141 21.60 -1.96 4.81
CA ARG A 141 21.42 -1.68 6.23
C ARG A 141 19.93 -1.71 6.60
N THR A 142 19.64 -2.11 7.84
CA THR A 142 18.28 -1.97 8.39
C THR A 142 18.08 -0.58 9.00
N LEU A 143 16.85 -0.10 9.06
CA LEU A 143 16.53 1.14 9.76
C LEU A 143 16.94 1.06 11.25
N GLN A 144 16.90 -0.14 11.86
CA GLN A 144 17.34 -0.37 13.23
C GLN A 144 18.82 0.05 13.44
N SER A 145 19.70 -0.18 12.47
CA SER A 145 21.10 0.23 12.57
C SER A 145 21.27 1.74 12.64
N PHE A 146 20.35 2.50 12.03
CA PHE A 146 20.33 3.97 12.12
C PHE A 146 19.67 4.48 13.39
N VAL A 147 18.66 3.77 13.90
CA VAL A 147 18.11 4.01 15.25
C VAL A 147 19.22 3.96 16.29
N GLU A 148 20.09 2.95 16.24
CA GLU A 148 21.22 2.77 17.16
C GLU A 148 22.34 3.81 16.92
N GLU A 149 22.66 4.11 15.66
CA GLU A 149 23.71 5.07 15.31
C GLU A 149 23.34 6.50 15.70
N PHE A 150 22.07 6.89 15.51
CA PHE A 150 21.60 8.25 15.78
C PHE A 150 21.10 8.43 17.22
N ASP A 151 20.89 7.35 17.96
CA ASP A 151 20.20 7.34 19.27
C ASP A 151 18.82 8.01 19.20
N LEU A 152 18.03 7.64 18.16
CA LEU A 152 16.71 8.22 17.87
C LEU A 152 15.64 7.11 17.74
N PRO A 153 14.37 7.39 18.07
CA PRO A 153 13.25 6.51 17.73
C PRO A 153 13.13 6.23 16.22
N GLY A 154 12.50 5.13 15.83
CA GLY A 154 12.41 4.67 14.44
C GLY A 154 11.87 5.71 13.46
N GLU A 155 10.83 6.45 13.83
CA GLU A 155 10.25 7.51 13.00
C GLU A 155 11.21 8.69 12.84
N GLU A 156 11.86 9.11 13.91
CA GLU A 156 12.83 10.22 13.89
C GLU A 156 14.09 9.85 13.12
N ALA A 157 14.58 8.61 13.26
CA ALA A 157 15.71 8.09 12.49
C ALA A 157 15.38 8.05 10.99
N ALA A 158 14.18 7.59 10.62
CA ALA A 158 13.70 7.59 9.23
C ALA A 158 13.59 9.01 8.65
N ASN A 159 13.04 9.96 9.41
CA ASN A 159 12.95 11.37 9.00
C ASN A 159 14.34 12.00 8.81
N LYS A 160 15.28 11.68 9.70
CA LYS A 160 16.68 12.14 9.57
C LYS A 160 17.33 11.61 8.30
N LEU A 161 17.15 10.32 7.99
CA LEU A 161 17.65 9.73 6.74
C LEU A 161 17.04 10.43 5.51
N LEU A 162 15.72 10.66 5.51
CA LEU A 162 15.06 11.38 4.43
C LEU A 162 15.59 12.79 4.24
N HIS A 163 15.88 13.50 5.34
CA HIS A 163 16.47 14.83 5.28
C HIS A 163 17.92 14.79 4.77
N ASP A 164 18.76 13.92 5.35
CA ASP A 164 20.20 13.91 5.07
C ASP A 164 20.54 13.42 3.66
N TYR A 165 19.64 12.60 3.04
CA TYR A 165 19.82 12.03 1.71
C TYR A 165 18.88 12.57 0.64
N SER A 166 18.07 13.61 0.94
CA SER A 166 17.11 14.20 -0.01
C SER A 166 17.75 15.02 -1.13
N ASP A 167 18.99 15.49 -0.94
CA ASP A 167 19.69 16.41 -1.85
C ASP A 167 20.74 15.71 -2.76
N SER A 168 20.61 14.39 -2.97
CA SER A 168 21.55 13.58 -3.77
C SER A 168 20.96 13.05 -5.07
#